data_3a609f5627aee93ced3e734557e97a86
#
_entry.id   3a609f5627aee93ced3e734557e97a86
#
_cell.length_a   1.000
_cell.length_b   1.000
_cell.length_c   1.000
_cell.angle_alpha   90.00
_cell.angle_beta   90.00
_cell.angle_gamma   90.00
#
_symmetry.space_group_name_H-M   'P 1'
#
loop_
_entity.id
_entity.type
_entity.pdbx_description
1 polymer ?
#
loop_
_entity_poly.entity_id
_entity_poly.type
_entity_poly.pdbx_seq_one_letter_code
_entity_poly.pdbx_strand_id
1 'polypeptide(L)'
;MRRTVLSTLALTLLVSGANATAASAQVMPKAQVANLIVKVENGVDEFRKYLDRRGEKAEDAAGASDAAGRRSRATENQKAKATAKKDKLDDALGDLNRSTNRLRRKFDPIDTWMQTKAEVQKVVDDGRTINAEVARGSYGTEAARLWAVLRTAINDLARAYGIAPLGV
;
A
#
# COMPACT_ATOMS: atom_id res chain seq x y z
N MET A 1 35.11 -12.89 76.61
CA MET A 1 35.85 -12.93 75.35
C MET A 1 34.83 -12.91 74.22
N ARG A 2 34.59 -11.74 73.61
CA ARG A 2 33.65 -11.58 72.48
C ARG A 2 34.44 -11.14 71.26
N ARG A 3 34.50 -11.99 70.23
CA ARG A 3 35.13 -11.70 68.93
C ARG A 3 34.07 -11.12 68.01
N THR A 4 34.20 -9.86 67.67
CA THR A 4 33.47 -9.17 66.66
C THR A 4 34.11 -9.44 65.32
N VAL A 5 33.37 -10.06 64.40
CA VAL A 5 33.74 -10.27 63.00
C VAL A 5 33.16 -9.09 62.18
N LEU A 6 34.04 -8.25 61.62
CA LEU A 6 33.66 -7.19 60.70
C LEU A 6 33.55 -7.83 59.29
N SER A 7 32.34 -7.87 58.75
CA SER A 7 32.07 -8.21 57.35
C SER A 7 32.21 -6.97 56.50
N THR A 8 33.22 -6.89 55.70
CA THR A 8 33.41 -5.87 54.66
C THR A 8 32.59 -6.24 53.43
N LEU A 9 31.53 -5.45 53.18
CA LEU A 9 30.68 -5.55 52.01
C LEU A 9 31.35 -4.79 50.86
N ALA A 10 31.94 -5.52 49.88
CA ALA A 10 32.48 -4.92 48.67
C ALA A 10 31.33 -4.65 47.70
N LEU A 11 31.02 -3.38 47.49
CA LEU A 11 30.04 -2.90 46.52
C LEU A 11 30.68 -2.79 45.13
N THR A 12 30.52 -3.81 44.30
CA THR A 12 30.96 -3.78 42.89
C THR A 12 29.94 -3.00 42.06
N LEU A 13 30.33 -1.78 41.66
CA LEU A 13 29.55 -0.96 40.70
C LEU A 13 29.75 -1.55 39.30
N LEU A 14 28.77 -2.27 38.77
CA LEU A 14 28.65 -2.66 37.37
C LEU A 14 28.22 -1.44 36.56
N VAL A 15 29.19 -0.76 35.94
CA VAL A 15 28.92 0.25 34.89
C VAL A 15 28.52 -0.51 33.64
N SER A 16 27.21 -0.70 33.45
CA SER A 16 26.62 -1.15 32.17
C SER A 16 26.77 -0.03 31.15
N GLY A 17 27.84 -0.08 30.35
CA GLY A 17 28.01 0.76 29.19
C GLY A 17 26.87 0.44 28.19
N ALA A 18 25.89 1.30 28.10
CA ALA A 18 24.93 1.29 27.01
C ALA A 18 25.68 1.64 25.71
N ASN A 19 26.14 0.63 24.99
CA ASN A 19 26.53 0.78 23.59
C ASN A 19 25.28 1.13 22.82
N ALA A 20 24.95 2.42 22.71
CA ALA A 20 24.10 2.92 21.69
C ALA A 20 24.81 2.69 20.35
N THR A 21 24.65 1.51 19.77
CA THR A 21 24.93 1.30 18.36
C THR A 21 24.04 2.28 17.60
N ALA A 22 24.62 3.40 17.17
CA ALA A 22 24.03 4.24 16.15
C ALA A 22 23.72 3.29 14.99
N ALA A 23 22.45 2.93 14.81
CA ALA A 23 21.99 2.23 13.65
C ALA A 23 22.29 3.17 12.48
N SER A 24 23.45 2.96 11.84
CA SER A 24 23.73 3.57 10.55
C SER A 24 22.56 3.19 9.67
N ALA A 25 21.75 4.18 9.27
CA ALA A 25 20.66 3.98 8.34
C ALA A 25 21.30 3.41 7.06
N GLN A 26 21.37 2.08 6.97
CA GLN A 26 21.90 1.40 5.79
C GLN A 26 20.97 1.79 4.64
N VAL A 27 21.50 2.56 3.71
CA VAL A 27 20.80 2.90 2.48
C VAL A 27 20.44 1.57 1.81
N MET A 28 19.15 1.35 1.62
CA MET A 28 18.63 0.12 1.01
C MET A 28 19.28 -0.10 -0.37
N PRO A 29 19.76 -1.31 -0.69
CA PRO A 29 20.31 -1.60 -2.01
C PRO A 29 19.29 -1.33 -3.13
N LYS A 30 19.74 -0.81 -4.28
CA LYS A 30 18.88 -0.52 -5.44
C LYS A 30 18.01 -1.72 -5.84
N ALA A 31 18.55 -2.94 -5.81
CA ALA A 31 17.82 -4.16 -6.13
C ALA A 31 16.62 -4.41 -5.18
N GLN A 32 16.75 -4.08 -3.90
CA GLN A 32 15.64 -4.20 -2.95
C GLN A 32 14.53 -3.18 -3.24
N VAL A 33 14.91 -1.94 -3.59
CA VAL A 33 13.95 -0.92 -3.99
C VAL A 33 13.25 -1.32 -5.30
N ALA A 34 13.98 -1.87 -6.27
CA ALA A 34 13.39 -2.41 -7.50
C ALA A 34 12.31 -3.46 -7.20
N ASN A 35 12.57 -4.36 -6.26
CA ASN A 35 11.59 -5.36 -5.83
C ASN A 35 10.34 -4.74 -5.18
N LEU A 36 10.48 -3.63 -4.45
CA LEU A 36 9.34 -2.91 -3.90
C LEU A 36 8.49 -2.28 -5.03
N ILE A 37 9.11 -1.72 -6.04
CA ILE A 37 8.42 -1.18 -7.22
C ILE A 37 7.63 -2.30 -7.92
N VAL A 38 8.25 -3.46 -8.17
CA VAL A 38 7.58 -4.64 -8.76
C VAL A 38 6.39 -5.10 -7.92
N LYS A 39 6.49 -5.07 -6.59
CA LYS A 39 5.34 -5.42 -5.72
C LYS A 39 4.17 -4.46 -5.90
N VAL A 40 4.44 -3.17 -6.07
CA VAL A 40 3.38 -2.18 -6.35
C VAL A 40 2.77 -2.44 -7.73
N GLU A 41 3.58 -2.65 -8.77
CA GLU A 41 3.12 -2.99 -10.13
C GLU A 41 2.19 -4.20 -10.12
N ASN A 42 2.64 -5.31 -9.53
CA ASN A 42 1.85 -6.55 -9.42
C ASN A 42 0.53 -6.34 -8.66
N GLY A 43 0.57 -5.57 -7.56
CA GLY A 43 -0.63 -5.27 -6.77
C GLY A 43 -1.66 -4.44 -7.55
N VAL A 44 -1.21 -3.49 -8.37
CA VAL A 44 -2.09 -2.72 -9.26
C VAL A 44 -2.72 -3.63 -10.31
N ASP A 45 -1.92 -4.49 -10.96
CA ASP A 45 -2.40 -5.39 -11.99
C ASP A 45 -3.42 -6.41 -11.45
N GLU A 46 -3.17 -6.98 -10.27
CA GLU A 46 -4.10 -7.90 -9.63
C GLU A 46 -5.42 -7.22 -9.26
N PHE A 47 -5.35 -6.00 -8.76
CA PHE A 47 -6.56 -5.27 -8.38
C PHE A 47 -7.38 -4.89 -9.62
N ARG A 48 -6.75 -4.43 -10.69
CA ARG A 48 -7.44 -4.13 -11.96
C ARG A 48 -8.10 -5.37 -12.56
N LYS A 49 -7.39 -6.48 -12.66
CA LYS A 49 -7.95 -7.76 -13.12
C LYS A 49 -9.17 -8.21 -12.29
N TYR A 50 -9.17 -7.92 -11.01
CA TYR A 50 -10.34 -8.19 -10.18
C TYR A 50 -11.53 -7.31 -10.53
N LEU A 51 -11.32 -6.00 -10.73
CA LEU A 51 -12.38 -5.07 -11.11
C LEU A 51 -12.97 -5.40 -12.47
N ASP A 52 -12.15 -5.76 -13.46
CA ASP A 52 -12.57 -6.18 -14.80
C ASP A 52 -13.49 -7.39 -14.72
N ARG A 53 -13.04 -8.46 -14.06
CA ARG A 53 -13.85 -9.68 -13.87
C ARG A 53 -15.16 -9.42 -13.12
N ARG A 54 -15.15 -8.48 -12.18
CA ARG A 54 -16.37 -8.09 -11.46
C ARG A 54 -17.33 -7.30 -12.35
N GLY A 55 -16.81 -6.48 -13.24
CA GLY A 55 -17.57 -5.75 -14.24
C GLY A 55 -18.29 -6.68 -15.20
N GLU A 56 -17.55 -7.62 -15.79
CA GLU A 56 -18.09 -8.64 -16.69
C GLU A 56 -19.22 -9.44 -16.04
N LYS A 57 -19.03 -9.95 -14.82
CA LYS A 57 -20.07 -10.68 -14.08
C LYS A 57 -21.31 -9.83 -13.76
N ALA A 58 -21.14 -8.53 -13.54
CA ALA A 58 -22.26 -7.63 -13.31
C ALA A 58 -23.04 -7.34 -14.58
N GLU A 59 -22.37 -7.29 -15.73
CA GLU A 59 -22.98 -7.13 -17.06
C GLU A 59 -23.73 -8.39 -17.47
N ASP A 60 -23.16 -9.59 -17.27
CA ASP A 60 -23.80 -10.89 -17.53
C ASP A 60 -25.06 -11.05 -16.68
N ALA A 61 -24.99 -10.72 -15.38
CA ALA A 61 -26.14 -10.79 -14.49
C ALA A 61 -27.26 -9.77 -14.87
N ALA A 62 -26.88 -8.61 -15.42
CA ALA A 62 -27.80 -7.62 -15.91
C ALA A 62 -28.47 -8.08 -17.22
N GLY A 63 -27.73 -8.70 -18.14
CA GLY A 63 -28.25 -9.28 -19.37
C GLY A 63 -29.27 -10.40 -19.11
N ALA A 64 -29.00 -11.26 -18.12
CA ALA A 64 -29.92 -12.32 -17.69
C ALA A 64 -31.22 -11.78 -17.07
N SER A 65 -31.17 -10.63 -16.38
CA SER A 65 -32.36 -10.00 -15.79
C SER A 65 -33.23 -9.21 -16.80
N ASP A 66 -32.64 -8.77 -17.89
CA ASP A 66 -33.36 -8.12 -18.98
C ASP A 66 -34.35 -9.06 -19.69
N ALA A 67 -34.02 -10.35 -19.73
CA ALA A 67 -34.90 -11.40 -20.23
C ALA A 67 -36.17 -11.62 -19.36
N ALA A 68 -36.19 -11.12 -18.12
CA ALA A 68 -37.28 -11.33 -17.15
C ALA A 68 -38.24 -10.13 -17.03
N GLY A 69 -38.06 -9.04 -17.78
CA GLY A 69 -39.09 -8.03 -18.06
C GLY A 69 -39.62 -7.17 -16.91
N ARG A 70 -38.90 -6.99 -15.78
CA ARG A 70 -39.28 -6.09 -14.69
C ARG A 70 -38.17 -5.22 -14.20
N ARG A 71 -37.90 -4.11 -14.85
CA ARG A 71 -37.04 -3.05 -14.32
C ARG A 71 -37.85 -2.04 -13.50
N SER A 72 -37.54 -1.92 -12.20
CA SER A 72 -37.98 -0.75 -11.43
C SER A 72 -36.89 0.35 -11.56
N ARG A 73 -37.35 1.63 -11.65
CA ARG A 73 -36.45 2.81 -11.65
C ARG A 73 -35.43 2.82 -10.49
N ALA A 74 -35.76 2.17 -9.36
CA ALA A 74 -34.86 2.01 -8.23
C ALA A 74 -33.61 1.16 -8.57
N THR A 75 -33.78 0.12 -9.39
CA THR A 75 -32.69 -0.78 -9.83
C THR A 75 -31.75 -0.06 -10.81
N GLU A 76 -32.29 0.77 -11.70
CA GLU A 76 -31.48 1.58 -12.64
C GLU A 76 -30.63 2.62 -11.91
N ASN A 77 -31.16 3.31 -10.92
CA ASN A 77 -30.41 4.27 -10.10
C ASN A 77 -29.32 3.61 -9.26
N GLN A 78 -29.57 2.39 -8.75
CA GLN A 78 -28.54 1.62 -8.02
C GLN A 78 -27.43 1.14 -8.96
N LYS A 79 -27.80 0.69 -10.18
CA LYS A 79 -26.82 0.26 -11.20
C LYS A 79 -25.96 1.44 -11.65
N ALA A 80 -26.55 2.59 -11.94
CA ALA A 80 -25.82 3.80 -12.32
C ALA A 80 -24.84 4.27 -11.24
N LYS A 81 -25.23 4.23 -9.95
CA LYS A 81 -24.35 4.55 -8.82
C LYS A 81 -23.20 3.54 -8.67
N ALA A 82 -23.46 2.25 -8.90
CA ALA A 82 -22.44 1.20 -8.82
C ALA A 82 -21.40 1.34 -9.96
N THR A 83 -21.87 1.61 -11.17
CA THR A 83 -21.02 1.87 -12.34
C THR A 83 -20.14 3.10 -12.12
N ALA A 84 -20.73 4.24 -11.71
CA ALA A 84 -19.98 5.48 -11.46
C ALA A 84 -18.94 5.34 -10.34
N LYS A 85 -19.14 4.43 -9.36
CA LYS A 85 -18.15 4.12 -8.33
C LYS A 85 -17.02 3.25 -8.88
N LYS A 86 -17.36 2.25 -9.72
CA LYS A 86 -16.36 1.41 -10.40
C LYS A 86 -15.42 2.29 -11.22
N ASP A 87 -15.97 3.21 -12.01
CA ASP A 87 -15.21 4.09 -12.88
C ASP A 87 -14.19 4.93 -12.09
N LYS A 88 -14.59 5.51 -10.95
CA LYS A 88 -13.68 6.31 -10.12
C LYS A 88 -12.51 5.50 -9.53
N LEU A 89 -12.78 4.28 -9.08
CA LEU A 89 -11.72 3.42 -8.54
C LEU A 89 -10.81 2.92 -9.66
N ASP A 90 -11.36 2.59 -10.82
CA ASP A 90 -10.57 2.18 -11.99
C ASP A 90 -9.71 3.33 -12.51
N ASP A 91 -10.26 4.55 -12.59
CA ASP A 91 -9.50 5.75 -12.92
C ASP A 91 -8.33 5.98 -11.95
N ALA A 92 -8.59 5.89 -10.63
CA ALA A 92 -7.56 6.06 -9.61
C ALA A 92 -6.47 4.98 -9.69
N LEU A 93 -6.83 3.72 -9.98
CA LEU A 93 -5.87 2.65 -10.24
C LEU A 93 -5.09 2.87 -11.55
N GLY A 94 -5.75 3.44 -12.55
CA GLY A 94 -5.11 3.86 -13.80
C GLY A 94 -4.05 4.95 -13.56
N ASP A 95 -4.35 5.93 -12.69
CA ASP A 95 -3.39 6.97 -12.30
C ASP A 95 -2.20 6.37 -11.56
N LEU A 96 -2.45 5.50 -10.58
CA LEU A 96 -1.39 4.80 -9.86
C LEU A 96 -0.52 3.96 -10.80
N ASN A 97 -1.11 3.25 -11.76
CA ASN A 97 -0.36 2.50 -12.77
C ASN A 97 0.54 3.42 -13.60
N ARG A 98 0.03 4.58 -14.03
CA ARG A 98 0.83 5.57 -14.78
C ARG A 98 1.99 6.12 -13.97
N SER A 99 1.76 6.44 -12.70
CA SER A 99 2.82 6.97 -11.82
C SER A 99 3.87 5.90 -11.50
N THR A 100 3.48 4.65 -11.27
CA THR A 100 4.39 3.54 -11.02
C THR A 100 5.24 3.22 -12.26
N ASN A 101 4.63 3.19 -13.45
CA ASN A 101 5.35 3.04 -14.71
C ASN A 101 6.34 4.20 -14.99
N ARG A 102 5.98 5.44 -14.61
CA ARG A 102 6.90 6.59 -14.70
C ARG A 102 8.07 6.43 -13.73
N LEU A 103 7.79 6.03 -12.49
CA LEU A 103 8.81 5.72 -11.50
C LEU A 103 9.78 4.68 -12.04
N ARG A 104 9.28 3.56 -12.57
CA ARG A 104 10.10 2.49 -13.15
C ARG A 104 11.05 3.01 -14.22
N ARG A 105 10.51 3.72 -15.21
CA ARG A 105 11.33 4.27 -16.33
C ARG A 105 12.41 5.24 -15.86
N LYS A 106 12.20 5.98 -14.77
CA LYS A 106 13.21 6.88 -14.21
C LYS A 106 14.18 6.16 -13.29
N PHE A 107 13.73 5.12 -12.59
CA PHE A 107 14.52 4.35 -11.65
C PHE A 107 15.56 3.46 -12.33
N ASP A 108 15.20 2.80 -13.43
CA ASP A 108 16.04 1.79 -14.06
C ASP A 108 17.41 2.35 -14.52
N PRO A 109 17.51 3.50 -15.21
CA PRO A 109 18.77 4.00 -15.76
C PRO A 109 19.68 4.70 -14.74
N ILE A 110 19.20 5.02 -13.52
CA ILE A 110 19.98 5.82 -12.56
C ILE A 110 20.68 4.96 -11.52
N ASP A 111 21.89 5.35 -11.10
CA ASP A 111 22.62 4.65 -10.04
C ASP A 111 22.11 5.07 -8.64
N THR A 112 21.86 6.34 -8.44
CA THR A 112 21.37 6.89 -7.17
C THR A 112 19.84 6.91 -7.13
N TRP A 113 19.23 5.81 -6.72
CA TRP A 113 17.77 5.62 -6.72
C TRP A 113 17.00 6.67 -5.90
N MET A 114 17.60 7.30 -4.89
CA MET A 114 16.99 8.38 -4.12
C MET A 114 16.54 9.59 -4.97
N GLN A 115 17.10 9.76 -6.18
CA GLN A 115 16.70 10.82 -7.09
C GLN A 115 15.26 10.66 -7.60
N THR A 116 14.67 9.46 -7.51
CA THR A 116 13.27 9.22 -7.88
C THR A 116 12.27 9.48 -6.75
N LYS A 117 12.68 10.14 -5.67
CA LYS A 117 11.81 10.42 -4.52
C LYS A 117 10.52 11.15 -4.90
N ALA A 118 10.58 12.08 -5.84
CA ALA A 118 9.40 12.82 -6.31
C ALA A 118 8.38 11.91 -7.01
N GLU A 119 8.86 10.92 -7.76
CA GLU A 119 8.01 9.92 -8.41
C GLU A 119 7.35 8.99 -7.39
N VAL A 120 8.09 8.58 -6.35
CA VAL A 120 7.53 7.79 -5.24
C VAL A 120 6.49 8.60 -4.47
N GLN A 121 6.73 9.91 -4.25
CA GLN A 121 5.72 10.78 -3.63
C GLN A 121 4.42 10.77 -4.44
N LYS A 122 4.50 10.85 -5.78
CA LYS A 122 3.32 10.78 -6.65
C LYS A 122 2.59 9.43 -6.53
N VAL A 123 3.32 8.30 -6.47
CA VAL A 123 2.75 6.97 -6.22
C VAL A 123 1.99 6.93 -4.89
N VAL A 124 2.56 7.51 -3.84
CA VAL A 124 1.90 7.60 -2.52
C VAL A 124 0.65 8.47 -2.58
N ASP A 125 0.68 9.60 -3.29
CA ASP A 125 -0.47 10.50 -3.43
C ASP A 125 -1.62 9.83 -4.20
N ASP A 126 -1.32 9.09 -5.27
CA ASP A 126 -2.31 8.29 -5.99
C ASP A 126 -2.88 7.17 -5.10
N GLY A 127 -2.03 6.55 -4.27
CA GLY A 127 -2.46 5.59 -3.25
C GLY A 127 -3.45 6.20 -2.22
N ARG A 128 -3.26 7.47 -1.82
CA ARG A 128 -4.22 8.18 -0.95
C ARG A 128 -5.58 8.34 -1.61
N THR A 129 -5.60 8.63 -2.91
CA THR A 129 -6.84 8.72 -3.68
C THR A 129 -7.59 7.38 -3.68
N ILE A 130 -6.89 6.28 -3.96
CA ILE A 130 -7.47 4.92 -3.91
C ILE A 130 -7.99 4.60 -2.51
N ASN A 131 -7.21 4.91 -1.46
CA ASN A 131 -7.64 4.67 -0.08
C ASN A 131 -8.97 5.39 0.24
N ALA A 132 -9.12 6.62 -0.22
CA ALA A 132 -10.36 7.38 -0.06
C ALA A 132 -11.53 6.78 -0.85
N GLU A 133 -11.31 6.30 -2.08
CA GLU A 133 -12.36 5.68 -2.89
C GLU A 133 -12.78 4.32 -2.32
N VAL A 134 -11.84 3.48 -1.89
CA VAL A 134 -12.13 2.19 -1.26
C VAL A 134 -12.91 2.37 0.05
N ALA A 135 -12.57 3.38 0.86
CA ALA A 135 -13.28 3.69 2.10
C ALA A 135 -14.72 4.17 1.86
N ARG A 136 -14.97 4.91 0.76
CA ARG A 136 -16.30 5.40 0.40
C ARG A 136 -17.18 4.36 -0.29
N GLY A 137 -16.57 3.34 -0.88
CA GLY A 137 -17.23 2.37 -1.74
C GLY A 137 -17.48 1.03 -1.09
N SER A 138 -18.56 0.34 -1.51
CA SER A 138 -18.81 -1.07 -1.13
C SER A 138 -18.31 -1.99 -2.23
N TYR A 139 -16.98 -2.14 -2.32
CA TYR A 139 -16.36 -2.98 -3.36
C TYR A 139 -16.25 -4.47 -2.97
N GLY A 140 -16.65 -4.82 -1.74
CA GLY A 140 -16.62 -6.18 -1.23
C GLY A 140 -15.29 -6.54 -0.54
N THR A 141 -15.29 -7.68 0.15
CA THR A 141 -14.16 -8.16 0.98
C THR A 141 -12.90 -8.40 0.18
N GLU A 142 -13.03 -8.93 -1.04
CA GLU A 142 -11.88 -9.20 -1.90
C GLU A 142 -11.19 -7.92 -2.38
N ALA A 143 -11.94 -6.88 -2.75
CA ALA A 143 -11.35 -5.58 -3.06
C ALA A 143 -10.63 -4.98 -1.86
N ALA A 144 -11.20 -5.11 -0.65
CA ALA A 144 -10.56 -4.65 0.57
C ALA A 144 -9.25 -5.42 0.85
N ARG A 145 -9.23 -6.73 0.60
CA ARG A 145 -8.04 -7.58 0.72
C ARG A 145 -6.95 -7.16 -0.27
N LEU A 146 -7.29 -7.01 -1.53
CA LEU A 146 -6.35 -6.59 -2.59
C LEU A 146 -5.79 -5.20 -2.30
N TRP A 147 -6.66 -4.27 -1.85
CA TRP A 147 -6.21 -2.94 -1.42
C TRP A 147 -5.24 -3.02 -0.23
N ALA A 148 -5.51 -3.85 0.76
CA ALA A 148 -4.61 -3.99 1.92
C ALA A 148 -3.21 -4.46 1.52
N VAL A 149 -3.11 -5.41 0.57
CA VAL A 149 -1.83 -5.89 0.03
C VAL A 149 -1.11 -4.78 -0.74
N LEU A 150 -1.80 -4.11 -1.67
CA LEU A 150 -1.24 -3.01 -2.46
C LEU A 150 -0.81 -1.84 -1.57
N ARG A 151 -1.62 -1.45 -0.59
CA ARG A 151 -1.30 -0.40 0.38
C ARG A 151 -0.04 -0.74 1.17
N THR A 152 0.14 -1.99 1.56
CA THR A 152 1.37 -2.44 2.25
C THR A 152 2.58 -2.27 1.33
N ALA A 153 2.50 -2.67 0.08
CA ALA A 153 3.59 -2.50 -0.89
C ALA A 153 3.96 -1.02 -1.11
N ILE A 154 2.95 -0.13 -1.24
CA ILE A 154 3.17 1.32 -1.36
C ILE A 154 3.82 1.87 -0.09
N ASN A 155 3.38 1.43 1.09
CA ASN A 155 3.94 1.87 2.37
C ASN A 155 5.39 1.44 2.56
N ASP A 156 5.75 0.24 2.13
CA ASP A 156 7.13 -0.25 2.19
C ASP A 156 8.02 0.56 1.24
N LEU A 157 7.53 0.87 0.05
CA LEU A 157 8.22 1.74 -0.90
C LEU A 157 8.37 3.17 -0.32
N ALA A 158 7.33 3.75 0.25
CA ALA A 158 7.37 5.07 0.88
C ALA A 158 8.42 5.14 2.00
N ARG A 159 8.46 4.12 2.87
CA ARG A 159 9.44 4.04 3.96
C ARG A 159 10.88 3.99 3.45
N ALA A 160 11.15 3.27 2.35
CA ALA A 160 12.47 3.21 1.74
C ALA A 160 12.99 4.61 1.33
N TYR A 161 12.09 5.52 0.95
CA TYR A 161 12.41 6.90 0.56
C TYR A 161 12.24 7.93 1.69
N GLY A 162 11.92 7.50 2.92
CA GLY A 162 11.62 8.41 4.02
C GLY A 162 10.40 9.30 3.74
N ILE A 163 9.39 8.75 3.07
CA ILE A 163 8.11 9.39 2.80
C ILE A 163 7.08 8.86 3.80
N ALA A 164 6.20 9.73 4.29
CA ALA A 164 5.14 9.34 5.19
C ALA A 164 4.22 8.30 4.53
N PRO A 165 3.97 7.13 5.16
CA PRO A 165 3.14 6.09 4.60
C PRO A 165 1.68 6.53 4.48
N LEU A 166 0.91 5.76 3.73
CA LEU A 166 -0.55 5.88 3.71
C LEU A 166 -1.09 5.57 5.12
N GLY A 167 -1.99 6.41 5.60
CA GLY A 167 -2.71 6.15 6.85
C GLY A 167 -3.52 4.84 6.79
N VAL A 168 -3.93 4.36 7.97
CA VAL A 168 -4.83 3.20 8.12
C VAL A 168 -6.23 3.56 7.68
#